data_57e160561368f23d10c4dd9f30116828
#
_entry.id   57e160561368f23d10c4dd9f30116828
#
_cell.length_a   1.000
_cell.length_b   1.000
_cell.length_c   1.000
_cell.angle_alpha   90.00
_cell.angle_beta   90.00
_cell.angle_gamma   90.00
#
_symmetry.space_group_name_H-M   'P 1'
#
loop_
_entity.id
_entity.type
_entity.pdbx_description
1 polymer ?
#
loop_
_entity_poly.entity_id
_entity_poly.type
_entity_poly.pdbx_seq_one_letter_code
_entity_poly.pdbx_strand_id
1 'polypeptide(L)'
;NPNNIKKKVLLIGAGDTGQLILRQTLQNSNNHISVVGFLDDDVNKIGRRLHGVPIISRIDAMSALMIDFDEIYICVPSASREQMRTIIENCKKTGKIFKTLPSISEMIEGKISISQFREVSLMDLLGREEIKLNKSSINDFIKGKRVLVTGAGGSIGSELVRQCLKFEPSVLVMMDISELNLFEIDREIIREESNILFKPVLSDIRDYSVVDQVFNEFRPQVVFHAAAYKHVPMQEIFPWEAVKTNVFGTSNVSDISVKYDVEKFVLVSTDKAVRPVNVMGATKRLAEMVTQ
;
A
#
# COMPACT_ATOMS: atom_id res chain seq x y z
N ASN A 1 -39.65 17.75 -9.48
CA ASN A 1 -38.59 18.05 -8.52
C ASN A 1 -37.42 18.71 -9.23
N PRO A 2 -37.06 19.96 -8.93
CA PRO A 2 -36.07 20.74 -9.68
C PRO A 2 -34.61 20.56 -9.22
N ASN A 3 -34.19 19.40 -8.71
CA ASN A 3 -32.84 19.23 -8.16
C ASN A 3 -32.17 17.88 -8.55
N ASN A 4 -32.27 17.45 -9.80
CA ASN A 4 -31.52 16.29 -10.26
C ASN A 4 -30.47 16.74 -11.32
N ILE A 5 -29.52 17.59 -10.89
CA ILE A 5 -28.37 17.94 -11.73
C ILE A 5 -27.49 16.68 -11.79
N LYS A 6 -27.51 15.99 -12.92
CA LYS A 6 -26.66 14.83 -13.16
C LYS A 6 -25.22 15.32 -13.37
N LYS A 7 -24.28 14.75 -12.61
CA LYS A 7 -22.85 14.97 -12.77
C LYS A 7 -22.41 14.49 -14.15
N LYS A 8 -21.76 15.35 -14.93
CA LYS A 8 -21.27 15.06 -16.27
C LYS A 8 -19.94 14.33 -16.20
N VAL A 9 -19.85 13.14 -16.77
CA VAL A 9 -18.66 12.29 -16.68
C VAL A 9 -18.12 11.98 -18.08
N LEU A 10 -16.81 12.15 -18.23
CA LEU A 10 -16.05 11.75 -19.40
C LEU A 10 -15.42 10.38 -19.12
N LEU A 11 -15.62 9.40 -20.02
CA LEU A 11 -15.07 8.06 -19.88
C LEU A 11 -13.78 7.90 -20.71
N ILE A 12 -12.74 7.34 -20.11
CA ILE A 12 -11.51 6.93 -20.82
C ILE A 12 -11.56 5.43 -21.07
N GLY A 13 -11.49 5.04 -22.34
CA GLY A 13 -11.60 3.66 -22.81
C GLY A 13 -13.01 3.31 -23.31
N ALA A 14 -13.14 3.21 -24.63
CA ALA A 14 -14.35 2.80 -25.32
C ALA A 14 -14.34 1.28 -25.67
N GLY A 15 -13.76 0.47 -24.78
CA GLY A 15 -13.78 -0.99 -24.81
C GLY A 15 -14.95 -1.58 -24.03
N ASP A 16 -14.89 -2.90 -23.76
CA ASP A 16 -15.98 -3.64 -23.08
C ASP A 16 -16.32 -3.05 -21.71
N THR A 17 -15.30 -2.67 -20.94
CA THR A 17 -15.48 -2.05 -19.62
C THR A 17 -16.21 -0.71 -19.71
N GLY A 18 -15.79 0.17 -20.63
CA GLY A 18 -16.45 1.47 -20.82
C GLY A 18 -17.89 1.31 -21.31
N GLN A 19 -18.16 0.35 -22.20
CA GLN A 19 -19.52 0.03 -22.65
C GLN A 19 -20.38 -0.50 -21.50
N LEU A 20 -19.85 -1.37 -20.67
CA LEU A 20 -20.56 -1.91 -19.50
C LEU A 20 -20.96 -0.79 -18.52
N ILE A 21 -20.03 0.09 -18.19
CA ILE A 21 -20.27 1.25 -17.30
C ILE A 21 -21.33 2.18 -17.90
N LEU A 22 -21.26 2.46 -19.21
CA LEU A 22 -22.29 3.26 -19.89
C LEU A 22 -23.67 2.62 -19.79
N ARG A 23 -23.79 1.29 -20.05
CA ARG A 23 -25.07 0.56 -19.94
C ARG A 23 -25.63 0.64 -18.52
N GLN A 24 -24.82 0.43 -17.50
CA GLN A 24 -25.24 0.56 -16.10
C GLN A 24 -25.72 1.98 -15.77
N THR A 25 -25.06 3.01 -16.33
CA THR A 25 -25.48 4.40 -16.17
C THR A 25 -26.84 4.67 -16.81
N LEU A 26 -27.11 4.09 -17.96
CA LEU A 26 -28.37 4.27 -18.69
C LEU A 26 -29.54 3.47 -18.08
N GLN A 27 -29.27 2.28 -17.53
CA GLN A 27 -30.28 1.40 -16.92
C GLN A 27 -30.76 1.87 -15.54
N ASN A 28 -29.92 2.59 -14.80
CA ASN A 28 -30.21 2.99 -13.42
C ASN A 28 -30.69 4.44 -13.38
N SER A 29 -32.01 4.65 -13.42
CA SER A 29 -32.64 5.98 -13.43
C SER A 29 -32.29 6.85 -12.23
N ASN A 30 -31.85 6.25 -11.12
CA ASN A 30 -31.40 6.92 -9.91
C ASN A 30 -29.92 7.33 -9.93
N ASN A 31 -29.18 7.01 -10.99
CA ASN A 31 -27.79 7.44 -11.13
C ASN A 31 -27.71 8.94 -11.37
N HIS A 32 -27.03 9.63 -10.45
CA HIS A 32 -26.73 11.06 -10.57
C HIS A 32 -25.61 11.37 -11.57
N ILE A 33 -25.33 10.47 -12.53
CA ILE A 33 -24.24 10.56 -13.50
C ILE A 33 -24.83 10.60 -14.92
N SER A 34 -24.24 11.45 -15.79
CA SER A 34 -24.49 11.54 -17.22
C SER A 34 -23.19 11.43 -17.98
N VAL A 35 -23.01 10.39 -18.81
CA VAL A 35 -21.83 10.23 -19.64
C VAL A 35 -21.94 11.17 -20.84
N VAL A 36 -20.98 12.10 -20.98
CA VAL A 36 -20.96 13.10 -22.05
C VAL A 36 -20.14 12.68 -23.25
N GLY A 37 -19.21 11.73 -23.09
CA GLY A 37 -18.38 11.23 -24.17
C GLY A 37 -17.35 10.20 -23.71
N PHE A 38 -16.67 9.62 -24.69
CA PHE A 38 -15.54 8.73 -24.51
C PHE A 38 -14.27 9.31 -25.13
N LEU A 39 -13.12 8.95 -24.54
CA LEU A 39 -11.80 9.08 -25.15
C LEU A 39 -11.21 7.69 -25.34
N ASP A 40 -10.58 7.45 -26.46
CA ASP A 40 -9.92 6.17 -26.78
C ASP A 40 -8.75 6.42 -27.75
N ASP A 41 -7.62 5.76 -27.53
CA ASP A 41 -6.44 5.94 -28.38
C ASP A 41 -6.53 5.16 -29.71
N ASP A 42 -7.52 4.25 -29.85
CA ASP A 42 -7.81 3.58 -31.11
C ASP A 42 -8.49 4.56 -32.08
N VAL A 43 -7.71 5.00 -33.07
CA VAL A 43 -8.18 5.94 -34.10
C VAL A 43 -9.39 5.45 -34.89
N ASN A 44 -9.60 4.13 -35.00
CA ASN A 44 -10.73 3.55 -35.70
C ASN A 44 -12.07 3.72 -34.97
N LYS A 45 -12.01 4.03 -33.68
CA LYS A 45 -13.21 4.26 -32.86
C LYS A 45 -13.61 5.74 -32.81
N ILE A 46 -12.68 6.66 -33.01
CA ILE A 46 -12.93 8.10 -32.95
C ILE A 46 -14.02 8.51 -33.95
N GLY A 47 -14.94 9.38 -33.53
CA GLY A 47 -16.10 9.79 -34.32
C GLY A 47 -17.27 8.82 -34.33
N ARG A 48 -17.12 7.58 -33.83
CA ARG A 48 -18.21 6.64 -33.63
C ARG A 48 -19.01 6.95 -32.36
N ARG A 49 -20.17 6.29 -32.23
CA ARG A 49 -21.02 6.41 -31.02
C ARG A 49 -21.27 5.04 -30.41
N LEU A 50 -21.21 5.00 -29.08
CA LEU A 50 -21.61 3.84 -28.28
C LEU A 50 -22.92 4.18 -27.55
N HIS A 51 -24.00 3.47 -27.85
CA HIS A 51 -25.34 3.75 -27.29
C HIS A 51 -25.73 5.24 -27.32
N GLY A 52 -25.41 5.93 -28.40
CA GLY A 52 -25.69 7.35 -28.59
C GLY A 52 -24.62 8.33 -28.05
N VAL A 53 -23.67 7.88 -27.22
CA VAL A 53 -22.60 8.69 -26.67
C VAL A 53 -21.38 8.71 -27.61
N PRO A 54 -20.80 9.88 -27.95
CA PRO A 54 -19.73 9.96 -28.93
C PRO A 54 -18.39 9.54 -28.38
N ILE A 55 -17.53 8.92 -29.18
CA ILE A 55 -16.09 8.79 -28.96
C ILE A 55 -15.42 10.01 -29.60
N ILE A 56 -14.93 10.92 -28.78
CA ILE A 56 -14.66 12.30 -29.15
C ILE A 56 -13.25 12.46 -29.75
N SER A 57 -12.25 11.96 -29.05
CA SER A 57 -10.85 12.13 -29.43
C SER A 57 -9.95 11.11 -28.73
N ARG A 58 -8.65 11.23 -28.99
CA ARG A 58 -7.60 10.53 -28.24
C ARG A 58 -7.46 11.09 -26.83
N ILE A 59 -6.85 10.32 -25.96
CA ILE A 59 -6.64 10.66 -24.54
C ILE A 59 -5.70 11.88 -24.39
N ASP A 60 -4.68 11.99 -25.25
CA ASP A 60 -3.71 13.10 -25.23
C ASP A 60 -4.33 14.47 -25.57
N ALA A 61 -5.43 14.50 -26.31
CA ALA A 61 -6.16 15.71 -26.66
C ALA A 61 -7.15 16.19 -25.58
N MET A 62 -7.26 15.51 -24.43
CA MET A 62 -8.27 15.76 -23.40
C MET A 62 -8.28 17.19 -22.87
N SER A 63 -7.10 17.81 -22.68
CA SER A 63 -6.98 19.18 -22.16
C SER A 63 -7.47 20.26 -23.14
N ALA A 64 -7.59 19.93 -24.42
CA ALA A 64 -8.06 20.84 -25.48
C ALA A 64 -9.55 20.67 -25.78
N LEU A 65 -10.28 19.80 -25.08
CA LEU A 65 -11.70 19.54 -25.33
C LEU A 65 -12.55 20.77 -24.94
N MET A 66 -13.39 21.21 -25.85
CA MET A 66 -14.41 22.23 -25.60
C MET A 66 -15.74 21.64 -25.08
N ILE A 67 -15.66 20.58 -24.26
CA ILE A 67 -16.83 19.90 -23.70
C ILE A 67 -16.83 20.11 -22.18
N ASP A 68 -18.01 20.45 -21.65
CA ASP A 68 -18.22 20.61 -20.24
C ASP A 68 -18.41 19.26 -19.55
N PHE A 69 -17.53 18.93 -18.60
CA PHE A 69 -17.61 17.73 -17.75
C PHE A 69 -17.09 18.02 -16.35
N ASP A 70 -17.56 17.27 -15.37
CA ASP A 70 -17.24 17.43 -13.94
C ASP A 70 -16.13 16.46 -13.49
N GLU A 71 -16.22 15.19 -13.91
CA GLU A 71 -15.31 14.13 -13.53
C GLU A 71 -14.88 13.29 -14.73
N ILE A 72 -13.75 12.60 -14.55
CA ILE A 72 -13.20 11.64 -15.53
C ILE A 72 -13.19 10.26 -14.89
N TYR A 73 -13.72 9.25 -15.61
CA TYR A 73 -13.69 7.87 -15.17
C TYR A 73 -12.82 7.02 -16.10
N ILE A 74 -11.75 6.43 -15.53
CA ILE A 74 -10.79 5.61 -16.26
C ILE A 74 -11.32 4.17 -16.30
N CYS A 75 -11.72 3.72 -17.51
CA CYS A 75 -12.38 2.43 -17.78
C CYS A 75 -11.46 1.45 -18.53
N VAL A 76 -10.16 1.43 -18.21
CA VAL A 76 -9.15 0.58 -18.85
C VAL A 76 -8.40 -0.28 -17.82
N PRO A 77 -9.08 -1.24 -17.17
CA PRO A 77 -8.48 -2.05 -16.10
C PRO A 77 -7.35 -2.96 -16.59
N SER A 78 -7.22 -3.17 -17.90
CA SER A 78 -6.13 -3.93 -18.54
C SER A 78 -4.96 -3.05 -19.00
N ALA A 79 -5.00 -1.73 -18.73
CA ALA A 79 -3.93 -0.83 -19.15
C ALA A 79 -2.60 -1.21 -18.49
N SER A 80 -1.52 -1.17 -19.27
CA SER A 80 -0.18 -1.30 -18.72
C SER A 80 0.16 -0.12 -17.82
N ARG A 81 1.20 -0.28 -17.00
CA ARG A 81 1.69 0.78 -16.10
C ARG A 81 2.02 2.07 -16.82
N GLU A 82 2.68 1.95 -17.96
CA GLU A 82 3.08 3.08 -18.79
C GLU A 82 1.86 3.79 -19.38
N GLN A 83 0.89 3.03 -19.87
CA GLN A 83 -0.39 3.55 -20.32
C GLN A 83 -1.16 4.25 -19.20
N MET A 84 -1.27 3.63 -18.03
CA MET A 84 -1.98 4.22 -16.88
C MET A 84 -1.31 5.53 -16.43
N ARG A 85 0.03 5.56 -16.38
CA ARG A 85 0.78 6.77 -16.07
C ARG A 85 0.49 7.91 -17.05
N THR A 86 0.53 7.62 -18.35
CA THR A 86 0.23 8.58 -19.42
C THR A 86 -1.21 9.10 -19.31
N ILE A 87 -2.18 8.22 -19.04
CA ILE A 87 -3.59 8.57 -18.83
C ILE A 87 -3.72 9.54 -17.64
N ILE A 88 -3.11 9.20 -16.49
CA ILE A 88 -3.17 10.02 -15.28
C ILE A 88 -2.50 11.39 -15.48
N GLU A 89 -1.36 11.44 -16.16
CA GLU A 89 -0.69 12.70 -16.49
C GLU A 89 -1.59 13.61 -17.35
N ASN A 90 -2.33 13.04 -18.30
CA ASN A 90 -3.30 13.82 -19.10
C ASN A 90 -4.53 14.23 -18.28
N CYS A 91 -5.05 13.38 -17.40
CA CYS A 91 -6.13 13.74 -16.47
C CYS A 91 -5.74 14.94 -15.59
N LYS A 92 -4.53 14.93 -15.02
CA LYS A 92 -4.01 16.03 -14.18
C LYS A 92 -3.99 17.37 -14.89
N LYS A 93 -3.68 17.41 -16.19
CA LYS A 93 -3.66 18.65 -17.00
C LYS A 93 -5.04 19.30 -17.10
N THR A 94 -6.12 18.56 -16.91
CA THR A 94 -7.49 19.10 -16.97
C THR A 94 -7.92 19.81 -15.68
N GLY A 95 -7.25 19.58 -14.56
CA GLY A 95 -7.65 20.07 -13.24
C GLY A 95 -8.94 19.48 -12.69
N LYS A 96 -9.53 18.48 -13.37
CA LYS A 96 -10.78 17.83 -12.95
C LYS A 96 -10.52 16.63 -12.05
N ILE A 97 -11.51 16.26 -11.25
CA ILE A 97 -11.49 15.03 -10.44
C ILE A 97 -11.50 13.82 -11.37
N PHE A 98 -10.65 12.84 -11.11
CA PHE A 98 -10.62 11.62 -11.90
C PHE A 98 -10.56 10.39 -10.98
N LYS A 99 -11.23 9.32 -11.42
CA LYS A 99 -11.39 8.06 -10.70
C LYS A 99 -11.04 6.89 -11.61
N THR A 100 -10.57 5.81 -11.01
CA THR A 100 -10.25 4.57 -11.74
C THR A 100 -11.00 3.38 -11.14
N LEU A 101 -11.12 2.32 -11.94
CA LEU A 101 -11.53 1.00 -11.46
C LEU A 101 -10.33 0.28 -10.85
N PRO A 102 -10.53 -0.62 -9.89
CA PRO A 102 -9.53 -1.58 -9.46
C PRO A 102 -9.00 -2.38 -10.66
N SER A 103 -7.78 -2.90 -10.57
CA SER A 103 -7.25 -3.82 -11.60
C SER A 103 -8.07 -5.10 -11.66
N ILE A 104 -8.01 -5.82 -12.79
CA ILE A 104 -8.76 -7.08 -12.97
C ILE A 104 -8.40 -8.10 -11.85
N SER A 105 -7.16 -8.07 -11.36
CA SER A 105 -6.69 -8.91 -10.26
C SER A 105 -7.26 -8.55 -8.89
N GLU A 106 -7.71 -7.33 -8.69
CA GLU A 106 -8.31 -6.83 -7.44
C GLU A 106 -9.85 -7.03 -7.40
N MET A 107 -10.47 -7.38 -8.51
CA MET A 107 -11.91 -7.57 -8.61
C MET A 107 -12.34 -8.95 -8.08
N ILE A 108 -12.94 -9.00 -6.89
CA ILE A 108 -13.31 -10.24 -6.16
C ILE A 108 -14.42 -11.00 -6.86
N GLU A 109 -15.08 -10.71 -7.86
CA GLU A 109 -16.15 -11.50 -8.53
C GLU A 109 -16.30 -11.25 -10.03
N GLY A 110 -15.35 -10.57 -10.68
CA GLY A 110 -15.44 -10.31 -12.11
C GLY A 110 -16.59 -9.37 -12.53
N LYS A 111 -17.37 -8.84 -11.61
CA LYS A 111 -18.45 -7.90 -11.86
C LYS A 111 -17.97 -6.47 -11.71
N ILE A 112 -17.91 -5.76 -12.81
CA ILE A 112 -17.55 -4.34 -12.84
C ILE A 112 -18.80 -3.49 -12.61
N SER A 113 -18.75 -2.53 -11.66
CA SER A 113 -19.84 -1.61 -11.39
C SER A 113 -19.36 -0.17 -11.15
N ILE A 114 -20.29 0.78 -11.32
CA ILE A 114 -20.05 2.21 -11.08
C ILE A 114 -19.62 2.47 -9.62
N SER A 115 -20.10 1.69 -8.67
CA SER A 115 -19.77 1.83 -7.25
C SER A 115 -18.31 1.50 -6.90
N GLN A 116 -17.59 0.85 -7.80
CA GLN A 116 -16.18 0.47 -7.62
C GLN A 116 -15.19 1.56 -8.05
N PHE A 117 -15.67 2.66 -8.66
CA PHE A 117 -14.79 3.78 -8.98
C PHE A 117 -14.26 4.43 -7.71
N ARG A 118 -12.93 4.47 -7.58
CA ARG A 118 -12.20 5.07 -6.47
C ARG A 118 -11.20 6.11 -6.96
N GLU A 119 -10.76 6.96 -6.07
CA GLU A 119 -9.65 7.85 -6.37
C GLU A 119 -8.41 7.06 -6.78
N VAL A 120 -7.62 7.65 -7.68
CA VAL A 120 -6.38 7.03 -8.13
C VAL A 120 -5.38 7.01 -6.98
N SER A 121 -4.96 5.82 -6.59
CA SER A 121 -3.97 5.62 -5.56
C SER A 121 -2.54 5.67 -6.11
N LEU A 122 -1.57 5.82 -5.21
CA LEU A 122 -0.15 5.71 -5.56
C LEU A 122 0.19 4.32 -6.17
N MET A 123 -0.56 3.29 -5.79
CA MET A 123 -0.41 1.92 -6.29
C MET A 123 -0.76 1.81 -7.78
N ASP A 124 -1.78 2.52 -8.25
CA ASP A 124 -2.16 2.57 -9.68
C ASP A 124 -1.02 3.16 -10.54
N LEU A 125 -0.23 4.07 -9.96
CA LEU A 125 0.95 4.67 -10.61
C LEU A 125 2.18 3.76 -10.56
N LEU A 126 2.37 3.06 -9.45
CA LEU A 126 3.54 2.19 -9.22
C LEU A 126 3.38 0.84 -9.91
N GLY A 127 2.14 0.41 -10.14
CA GLY A 127 1.78 -0.81 -10.89
C GLY A 127 2.51 -2.07 -10.38
N ARG A 128 2.75 -2.20 -9.08
CA ARG A 128 3.19 -3.46 -8.49
C ARG A 128 1.97 -4.35 -8.39
N GLU A 129 2.01 -5.50 -9.06
CA GLU A 129 1.04 -6.56 -8.78
C GLU A 129 1.14 -6.91 -7.30
N GLU A 130 0.01 -6.91 -6.61
CA GLU A 130 -0.06 -7.44 -5.25
C GLU A 130 0.37 -8.90 -5.29
N ILE A 131 1.44 -9.21 -4.57
CA ILE A 131 1.87 -10.60 -4.41
C ILE A 131 0.77 -11.30 -3.63
N LYS A 132 0.08 -12.27 -4.24
CA LYS A 132 -0.89 -13.11 -3.55
C LYS A 132 -0.14 -13.96 -2.54
N LEU A 133 -0.20 -13.52 -1.28
CA LEU A 133 0.40 -14.26 -0.18
C LEU A 133 -0.27 -15.63 -0.03
N ASN A 134 0.53 -16.67 0.16
CA ASN A 134 0.02 -17.98 0.55
C ASN A 134 -0.45 -17.91 2.01
N LYS A 135 -1.75 -17.65 2.20
CA LYS A 135 -2.35 -17.46 3.51
C LYS A 135 -2.18 -18.69 4.43
N SER A 136 -2.17 -19.91 3.89
CA SER A 136 -1.98 -21.11 4.70
C SER A 136 -0.58 -21.14 5.32
N SER A 137 0.47 -20.92 4.53
CA SER A 137 1.85 -20.89 5.03
C SER A 137 2.08 -19.79 6.07
N ILE A 138 1.44 -18.61 5.88
CA ILE A 138 1.55 -17.51 6.85
C ILE A 138 0.78 -17.84 8.13
N ASN A 139 -0.37 -18.48 8.01
CA ASN A 139 -1.16 -18.90 9.16
C ASN A 139 -0.37 -19.86 10.06
N ASP A 140 0.28 -20.86 9.47
CA ASP A 140 1.15 -21.82 10.21
C ASP A 140 2.35 -21.12 10.88
N PHE A 141 2.77 -19.99 10.32
CA PHE A 141 3.89 -19.19 10.81
C PHE A 141 3.52 -18.28 12.01
N ILE A 142 2.27 -17.79 12.09
CA ILE A 142 1.86 -16.73 13.05
C ILE A 142 0.79 -17.23 14.04
N LYS A 143 -0.16 -18.04 13.59
CA LYS A 143 -1.31 -18.45 14.43
C LYS A 143 -0.90 -19.09 15.75
N GLY A 144 -1.42 -18.53 16.84
CA GLY A 144 -1.14 -18.99 18.19
C GLY A 144 0.30 -18.73 18.68
N LYS A 145 1.16 -18.08 17.87
CA LYS A 145 2.54 -17.75 18.26
C LYS A 145 2.61 -16.42 19.01
N ARG A 146 3.65 -16.27 19.82
CA ARG A 146 4.04 -14.97 20.40
C ARG A 146 4.92 -14.26 19.39
N VAL A 147 4.44 -13.12 18.90
CA VAL A 147 5.07 -12.35 17.82
C VAL A 147 5.60 -11.04 18.39
N LEU A 148 6.85 -10.70 18.07
CA LEU A 148 7.44 -9.38 18.35
C LEU A 148 7.65 -8.64 17.02
N VAL A 149 7.20 -7.40 16.96
CA VAL A 149 7.49 -6.47 15.87
C VAL A 149 8.31 -5.31 16.43
N THR A 150 9.56 -5.14 15.97
CA THR A 150 10.37 -3.96 16.30
C THR A 150 10.23 -2.88 15.25
N GLY A 151 10.27 -1.61 15.63
CA GLY A 151 9.93 -0.50 14.75
C GLY A 151 8.43 -0.50 14.42
N ALA A 152 7.60 -0.96 15.37
CA ALA A 152 6.18 -1.21 15.20
C ALA A 152 5.36 0.03 14.84
N GLY A 153 5.79 1.22 15.25
CA GLY A 153 5.15 2.48 14.90
C GLY A 153 5.57 3.05 13.54
N GLY A 154 6.61 2.49 12.91
CA GLY A 154 7.05 2.89 11.57
C GLY A 154 6.08 2.44 10.47
N SER A 155 6.25 2.98 9.25
CA SER A 155 5.33 2.69 8.12
C SER A 155 5.25 1.21 7.78
N ILE A 156 6.37 0.46 7.82
CA ILE A 156 6.38 -0.98 7.55
C ILE A 156 5.99 -1.76 8.80
N GLY A 157 6.52 -1.37 9.97
CA GLY A 157 6.22 -2.05 11.23
C GLY A 157 4.74 -2.01 11.59
N SER A 158 4.08 -0.87 11.43
CA SER A 158 2.64 -0.75 11.69
C SER A 158 1.80 -1.61 10.74
N GLU A 159 2.20 -1.73 9.48
CA GLU A 159 1.51 -2.63 8.54
C GLU A 159 1.77 -4.11 8.90
N LEU A 160 3.00 -4.47 9.32
CA LEU A 160 3.26 -5.81 9.82
C LEU A 160 2.41 -6.14 11.04
N VAL A 161 2.22 -5.20 11.97
CA VAL A 161 1.32 -5.33 13.12
C VAL A 161 -0.11 -5.62 12.66
N ARG A 162 -0.67 -4.81 11.74
CA ARG A 162 -2.02 -5.02 11.17
C ARG A 162 -2.17 -6.37 10.50
N GLN A 163 -1.15 -6.78 9.74
CA GLN A 163 -1.19 -8.08 9.07
C GLN A 163 -1.09 -9.25 10.07
N CYS A 164 -0.21 -9.16 11.08
CA CYS A 164 -0.10 -10.18 12.11
C CYS A 164 -1.43 -10.41 12.85
N LEU A 165 -2.16 -9.35 13.17
CA LEU A 165 -3.47 -9.46 13.84
C LEU A 165 -4.46 -10.34 13.08
N LYS A 166 -4.45 -10.29 11.74
CA LYS A 166 -5.34 -11.10 10.89
C LYS A 166 -5.08 -12.61 10.98
N PHE A 167 -3.93 -13.02 11.51
CA PHE A 167 -3.51 -14.42 11.66
C PHE A 167 -3.56 -14.92 13.11
N GLU A 168 -4.22 -14.23 13.99
CA GLU A 168 -4.53 -14.64 15.36
C GLU A 168 -3.30 -15.12 16.16
N PRO A 169 -2.25 -14.27 16.35
CA PRO A 169 -1.16 -14.60 17.27
C PRO A 169 -1.70 -14.73 18.72
N SER A 170 -1.05 -15.50 19.56
CA SER A 170 -1.42 -15.59 21.00
C SER A 170 -1.06 -14.29 21.76
N VAL A 171 0.07 -13.67 21.39
CA VAL A 171 0.50 -12.37 21.88
C VAL A 171 1.20 -11.60 20.76
N LEU A 172 0.89 -10.34 20.62
CA LEU A 172 1.58 -9.42 19.71
C LEU A 172 2.28 -8.32 20.50
N VAL A 173 3.60 -8.33 20.52
CA VAL A 173 4.43 -7.32 21.18
C VAL A 173 4.85 -6.28 20.13
N MET A 174 4.56 -5.02 20.40
CA MET A 174 4.87 -3.88 19.54
C MET A 174 5.95 -3.03 20.19
N MET A 175 7.17 -3.06 19.67
CA MET A 175 8.31 -2.33 20.22
C MET A 175 8.72 -1.19 19.29
N ASP A 176 8.81 0.02 19.84
CA ASP A 176 9.29 1.20 19.10
C ASP A 176 9.98 2.17 20.04
N ILE A 177 10.90 2.98 19.50
CA ILE A 177 11.58 4.06 20.23
C ILE A 177 10.74 5.34 20.24
N SER A 178 9.84 5.51 19.26
CA SER A 178 8.99 6.69 19.13
C SER A 178 7.70 6.50 19.93
N GLU A 179 7.55 7.25 21.03
CA GLU A 179 6.33 7.28 21.83
C GLU A 179 5.10 7.58 20.96
N LEU A 180 5.17 8.64 20.14
CA LEU A 180 4.04 9.07 19.30
C LEU A 180 3.59 7.97 18.36
N ASN A 181 4.51 7.40 17.60
CA ASN A 181 4.18 6.37 16.61
C ASN A 181 3.66 5.09 17.28
N LEU A 182 4.22 4.72 18.42
CA LEU A 182 3.77 3.57 19.19
C LEU A 182 2.36 3.79 19.74
N PHE A 183 2.09 4.98 20.26
CA PHE A 183 0.76 5.37 20.74
C PHE A 183 -0.28 5.36 19.65
N GLU A 184 0.06 5.84 18.44
CA GLU A 184 -0.88 5.86 17.31
C GLU A 184 -1.31 4.45 16.90
N ILE A 185 -0.36 3.51 16.74
CA ILE A 185 -0.70 2.12 16.38
C ILE A 185 -1.43 1.40 17.52
N ASP A 186 -1.06 1.64 18.78
CA ASP A 186 -1.76 1.08 19.94
C ASP A 186 -3.23 1.51 19.97
N ARG A 187 -3.50 2.79 19.77
CA ARG A 187 -4.87 3.34 19.71
C ARG A 187 -5.67 2.81 18.53
N GLU A 188 -5.02 2.57 17.40
CA GLU A 188 -5.66 1.97 16.23
C GLU A 188 -6.13 0.54 16.54
N ILE A 189 -5.27 -0.29 17.12
CA ILE A 189 -5.59 -1.69 17.46
C ILE A 189 -6.69 -1.78 18.51
N ILE A 190 -6.67 -0.90 19.52
CA ILE A 190 -7.74 -0.84 20.53
C ILE A 190 -9.11 -0.59 19.88
N ARG A 191 -9.18 0.26 18.84
CA ARG A 191 -10.44 0.56 18.14
C ARG A 191 -10.95 -0.60 17.29
N GLU A 192 -10.07 -1.48 16.83
CA GLU A 192 -10.46 -2.66 16.05
C GLU A 192 -11.09 -3.77 16.91
N GLU A 193 -11.23 -3.57 18.24
CA GLU A 193 -11.83 -4.54 19.19
C GLU A 193 -11.26 -5.95 19.06
N SER A 194 -9.98 -6.07 18.76
CA SER A 194 -9.31 -7.37 18.61
C SER A 194 -9.27 -8.13 19.93
N ASN A 195 -9.68 -9.40 19.92
CA ASN A 195 -9.56 -10.30 21.09
C ASN A 195 -8.13 -10.79 21.35
N ILE A 196 -7.15 -10.32 20.59
CA ILE A 196 -5.75 -10.74 20.67
C ILE A 196 -5.07 -9.92 21.76
N LEU A 197 -4.28 -10.61 22.60
CA LEU A 197 -3.43 -9.92 23.59
C LEU A 197 -2.30 -9.20 22.85
N PHE A 198 -2.28 -7.87 22.93
CA PHE A 198 -1.19 -7.07 22.40
C PHE A 198 -0.53 -6.22 23.51
N LYS A 199 0.75 -5.91 23.35
CA LYS A 199 1.56 -5.21 24.32
C LYS A 199 2.45 -4.17 23.64
N PRO A 200 2.21 -2.87 23.85
CA PRO A 200 3.14 -1.84 23.43
C PRO A 200 4.35 -1.82 24.38
N VAL A 201 5.54 -1.67 23.81
CA VAL A 201 6.81 -1.57 24.53
C VAL A 201 7.57 -0.37 23.98
N LEU A 202 7.65 0.70 24.75
CA LEU A 202 8.47 1.87 24.42
C LEU A 202 9.94 1.59 24.78
N SER A 203 10.75 1.28 23.77
CA SER A 203 12.14 0.89 24.01
C SER A 203 13.01 1.07 22.75
N ASP A 204 14.32 1.20 23.00
CA ASP A 204 15.36 1.32 21.99
C ASP A 204 16.07 -0.03 21.78
N ILE A 205 16.12 -0.50 20.53
CA ILE A 205 16.83 -1.75 20.17
C ILE A 205 18.34 -1.68 20.42
N ARG A 206 18.91 -0.47 20.59
CA ARG A 206 20.31 -0.27 20.92
C ARG A 206 20.65 -0.63 22.37
N ASP A 207 19.64 -0.68 23.24
CA ASP A 207 19.81 -1.07 24.64
C ASP A 207 19.61 -2.59 24.77
N TYR A 208 20.75 -3.31 24.82
CA TYR A 208 20.77 -4.77 24.96
C TYR A 208 19.99 -5.24 26.19
N SER A 209 20.12 -4.54 27.33
CA SER A 209 19.52 -4.99 28.58
C SER A 209 18.00 -4.91 28.57
N VAL A 210 17.46 -3.86 27.95
CA VAL A 210 16.00 -3.68 27.81
C VAL A 210 15.44 -4.67 26.78
N VAL A 211 16.12 -4.88 25.65
CA VAL A 211 15.72 -5.90 24.68
C VAL A 211 15.73 -7.28 25.33
N ASP A 212 16.75 -7.62 26.12
CA ASP A 212 16.81 -8.91 26.84
C ASP A 212 15.65 -9.09 27.82
N GLN A 213 15.28 -8.03 28.56
CA GLN A 213 14.11 -8.04 29.45
C GLN A 213 12.80 -8.32 28.67
N VAL A 214 12.60 -7.65 27.53
CA VAL A 214 11.43 -7.86 26.66
C VAL A 214 11.34 -9.32 26.20
N PHE A 215 12.45 -9.89 25.76
CA PHE A 215 12.48 -11.30 25.34
C PHE A 215 12.28 -12.26 26.51
N ASN A 216 12.82 -11.94 27.69
CA ASN A 216 12.60 -12.73 28.89
C ASN A 216 11.13 -12.75 29.33
N GLU A 217 10.46 -11.60 29.25
CA GLU A 217 9.05 -11.44 29.64
C GLU A 217 8.11 -12.12 28.65
N PHE A 218 8.26 -11.79 27.35
CA PHE A 218 7.28 -12.20 26.35
C PHE A 218 7.64 -13.50 25.62
N ARG A 219 8.90 -13.94 25.65
CA ARG A 219 9.37 -15.17 24.99
C ARG A 219 8.89 -15.28 23.54
N PRO A 220 9.17 -14.30 22.66
CA PRO A 220 8.67 -14.32 21.29
C PRO A 220 9.19 -15.53 20.53
N GLN A 221 8.30 -16.14 19.72
CA GLN A 221 8.63 -17.27 18.84
C GLN A 221 8.90 -16.78 17.40
N VAL A 222 8.30 -15.65 17.05
CA VAL A 222 8.50 -14.99 15.75
C VAL A 222 8.87 -13.54 15.98
N VAL A 223 9.93 -13.09 15.32
CA VAL A 223 10.40 -11.69 15.38
C VAL A 223 10.39 -11.09 13.98
N PHE A 224 9.65 -10.01 13.80
CA PHE A 224 9.73 -9.14 12.63
C PHE A 224 10.55 -7.90 13.01
N HIS A 225 11.75 -7.79 12.48
CA HIS A 225 12.64 -6.69 12.76
C HIS A 225 12.56 -5.62 11.68
N ALA A 226 11.76 -4.57 11.93
CA ALA A 226 11.57 -3.43 11.02
C ALA A 226 12.16 -2.11 11.55
N ALA A 227 12.76 -2.11 12.76
CA ALA A 227 13.41 -0.96 13.33
C ALA A 227 14.70 -0.63 12.57
N ALA A 228 14.74 0.53 11.92
CA ALA A 228 15.94 1.01 11.23
C ALA A 228 15.82 2.51 10.89
N TYR A 229 16.94 3.19 10.79
CA TYR A 229 17.03 4.49 10.13
C TYR A 229 17.14 4.30 8.62
N LYS A 230 16.27 5.00 7.82
CA LYS A 230 16.09 4.75 6.39
C LYS A 230 16.32 5.95 5.47
N HIS A 231 16.36 7.17 6.00
CA HIS A 231 16.49 8.39 5.20
C HIS A 231 17.96 8.64 4.82
N VAL A 232 18.31 8.36 3.55
CA VAL A 232 19.67 8.46 3.04
C VAL A 232 20.33 9.80 3.37
N PRO A 233 19.74 10.98 3.06
CA PRO A 233 20.42 12.27 3.36
C PRO A 233 20.75 12.45 4.83
N MET A 234 19.89 12.00 5.74
CA MET A 234 20.14 12.10 7.18
C MET A 234 21.27 11.18 7.61
N GLN A 235 21.38 9.99 7.04
CA GLN A 235 22.42 9.04 7.41
C GLN A 235 23.80 9.41 6.85
N GLU A 236 23.86 10.16 5.76
CA GLU A 236 25.11 10.76 5.29
C GLU A 236 25.64 11.83 6.25
N ILE A 237 24.74 12.58 6.92
CA ILE A 237 25.10 13.58 7.92
C ILE A 237 25.43 12.93 9.28
N PHE A 238 24.69 11.87 9.66
CA PHE A 238 24.80 11.20 10.95
C PHE A 238 25.12 9.71 10.80
N PRO A 239 26.26 9.34 10.20
CA PRO A 239 26.58 7.94 9.89
C PRO A 239 26.65 7.04 11.11
N TRP A 240 27.13 7.55 12.26
CA TRP A 240 27.21 6.79 13.50
C TRP A 240 25.85 6.39 14.06
N GLU A 241 24.84 7.21 13.87
CA GLU A 241 23.49 6.86 14.30
C GLU A 241 22.91 5.74 13.43
N ALA A 242 23.22 5.74 12.12
CA ALA A 242 22.89 4.62 11.25
C ALA A 242 23.58 3.32 11.69
N VAL A 243 24.87 3.37 12.00
CA VAL A 243 25.64 2.19 12.47
C VAL A 243 25.08 1.67 13.78
N LYS A 244 24.87 2.56 14.77
CA LYS A 244 24.34 2.16 16.09
C LYS A 244 22.97 1.50 15.98
N THR A 245 22.07 2.05 15.16
CA THR A 245 20.71 1.53 15.05
C THR A 245 20.63 0.34 14.11
N ASN A 246 21.12 0.50 12.87
CA ASN A 246 20.93 -0.51 11.84
C ASN A 246 21.85 -1.73 11.99
N VAL A 247 23.05 -1.54 12.57
CA VAL A 247 23.99 -2.66 12.74
C VAL A 247 23.94 -3.18 14.17
N PHE A 248 24.34 -2.37 15.17
CA PHE A 248 24.40 -2.85 16.56
C PHE A 248 23.02 -3.13 17.14
N GLY A 249 22.01 -2.29 16.85
CA GLY A 249 20.64 -2.58 17.28
C GLY A 249 20.10 -3.87 16.66
N THR A 250 20.39 -4.14 15.38
CA THR A 250 20.03 -5.41 14.74
C THR A 250 20.80 -6.59 15.35
N SER A 251 22.11 -6.44 15.64
CA SER A 251 22.90 -7.46 16.32
C SER A 251 22.30 -7.81 17.69
N ASN A 252 21.97 -6.81 18.51
CA ASN A 252 21.33 -7.02 19.80
C ASN A 252 20.07 -7.89 19.68
N VAL A 253 19.15 -7.50 18.78
CA VAL A 253 17.89 -8.23 18.59
C VAL A 253 18.15 -9.65 18.06
N SER A 254 19.11 -9.82 17.13
CA SER A 254 19.49 -11.12 16.58
C SER A 254 20.11 -12.03 17.65
N ASP A 255 21.10 -11.56 18.38
CA ASP A 255 21.82 -12.33 19.42
C ASP A 255 20.87 -12.76 20.54
N ILE A 256 19.98 -11.87 20.95
CA ILE A 256 18.96 -12.18 21.95
C ILE A 256 17.91 -13.15 21.37
N SER A 257 17.59 -13.06 20.08
CA SER A 257 16.70 -14.04 19.44
C SER A 257 17.30 -15.44 19.48
N VAL A 258 18.59 -15.59 19.27
CA VAL A 258 19.30 -16.88 19.42
C VAL A 258 19.30 -17.34 20.88
N LYS A 259 19.58 -16.44 21.82
CA LYS A 259 19.59 -16.76 23.26
C LYS A 259 18.25 -17.29 23.78
N TYR A 260 17.14 -16.85 23.20
CA TYR A 260 15.78 -17.23 23.61
C TYR A 260 15.09 -18.23 22.65
N ASP A 261 15.86 -18.90 21.78
CA ASP A 261 15.39 -19.93 20.86
C ASP A 261 14.21 -19.47 19.98
N VAL A 262 14.29 -18.25 19.43
CA VAL A 262 13.30 -17.72 18.50
C VAL A 262 13.21 -18.62 17.27
N GLU A 263 12.01 -19.12 16.95
CA GLU A 263 11.78 -20.06 15.86
C GLU A 263 12.03 -19.40 14.49
N LYS A 264 11.66 -18.12 14.35
CA LYS A 264 11.76 -17.36 13.10
C LYS A 264 12.13 -15.91 13.36
N PHE A 265 13.19 -15.48 12.71
CA PHE A 265 13.64 -14.09 12.67
C PHE A 265 13.55 -13.56 11.25
N VAL A 266 12.80 -12.48 11.04
CA VAL A 266 12.59 -11.85 9.72
C VAL A 266 13.12 -10.41 9.77
N LEU A 267 14.23 -10.17 9.09
CA LEU A 267 14.80 -8.83 8.93
C LEU A 267 14.16 -8.13 7.74
N VAL A 268 13.58 -6.96 7.95
CA VAL A 268 13.15 -6.07 6.86
C VAL A 268 14.39 -5.37 6.29
N SER A 269 14.71 -5.65 5.02
CA SER A 269 15.84 -5.03 4.33
C SER A 269 15.39 -4.12 3.17
N THR A 270 16.31 -3.73 2.30
CA THR A 270 16.09 -2.77 1.20
C THR A 270 16.94 -3.15 -0.02
N ASP A 271 16.45 -2.75 -1.21
CA ASP A 271 17.20 -2.80 -2.46
C ASP A 271 18.55 -2.06 -2.39
N LYS A 272 18.64 -1.03 -1.55
CA LYS A 272 19.86 -0.24 -1.36
C LYS A 272 20.98 -0.98 -0.60
N ALA A 273 20.69 -2.12 0.00
CA ALA A 273 21.67 -3.05 0.57
C ALA A 273 22.42 -3.86 -0.51
N VAL A 274 21.85 -3.93 -1.73
CA VAL A 274 22.50 -4.60 -2.86
C VAL A 274 23.49 -3.62 -3.52
N ARG A 275 24.80 -3.90 -3.42
CA ARG A 275 25.88 -3.01 -3.89
C ARG A 275 25.74 -1.58 -3.36
N PRO A 276 25.82 -1.37 -2.04
CA PRO A 276 25.48 -0.11 -1.41
C PRO A 276 26.43 1.01 -1.84
N VAL A 277 25.84 2.16 -2.21
CA VAL A 277 26.57 3.37 -2.62
C VAL A 277 26.38 4.53 -1.63
N ASN A 278 25.75 4.27 -0.47
CA ASN A 278 25.49 5.24 0.58
C ASN A 278 25.53 4.57 1.96
N VAL A 279 25.69 5.39 3.02
CA VAL A 279 25.82 4.94 4.42
C VAL A 279 24.60 4.07 4.82
N MET A 280 23.39 4.51 4.52
CA MET A 280 22.18 3.77 4.88
C MET A 280 22.17 2.37 4.26
N GLY A 281 22.44 2.27 2.96
CA GLY A 281 22.53 0.98 2.27
C GLY A 281 23.64 0.08 2.82
N ALA A 282 24.83 0.65 3.11
CA ALA A 282 25.94 -0.07 3.69
C ALA A 282 25.59 -0.63 5.09
N THR A 283 24.95 0.17 5.95
CA THR A 283 24.51 -0.29 7.28
C THR A 283 23.44 -1.36 7.21
N LYS A 284 22.53 -1.29 6.24
CA LYS A 284 21.52 -2.35 6.03
C LYS A 284 22.18 -3.64 5.50
N ARG A 285 23.20 -3.54 4.63
CA ARG A 285 23.97 -4.71 4.21
C ARG A 285 24.70 -5.36 5.37
N LEU A 286 25.31 -4.58 6.26
CA LEU A 286 25.93 -5.10 7.47
C LEU A 286 24.88 -5.77 8.38
N ALA A 287 23.68 -5.17 8.52
CA ALA A 287 22.58 -5.78 9.26
C ALA A 287 22.18 -7.15 8.70
N GLU A 288 22.14 -7.32 7.38
CA GLU A 288 21.91 -8.64 6.75
C GLU A 288 23.01 -9.65 7.11
N MET A 289 24.25 -9.21 7.14
CA MET A 289 25.40 -10.08 7.44
C MET A 289 25.45 -10.53 8.91
N VAL A 290 25.05 -9.67 9.85
CA VAL A 290 25.04 -10.04 11.29
C VAL A 290 23.85 -10.93 11.68
N THR A 291 22.87 -11.11 10.78
CA THR A 291 21.72 -12.00 10.99
C THR A 291 21.85 -13.35 10.29
N GLN A 292 22.92 -13.60 9.53
CA GLN A 292 23.24 -14.86 8.88
C GLN A 292 24.03 -15.79 9.78
#